data_589ea8c6f24feadcc8f7c96fb7bfac5e
#
_entry.id   589ea8c6f24feadcc8f7c96fb7bfac5e
#
_cell.length_a   1.000
_cell.length_b   1.000
_cell.length_c   1.000
_cell.angle_alpha   90.00
_cell.angle_beta   90.00
_cell.angle_gamma   90.00
#
_symmetry.space_group_name_H-M   'P 1'
#
loop_
_entity.id
_entity.type
_entity.pdbx_description
1 polymer ?
#
loop_
_entity_poly.entity_id
_entity_poly.type
_entity_poly.pdbx_seq_one_letter_code
_entity_poly.pdbx_strand_id
1 'polypeptide(L)'
;MFTNIAKEIQMMEIRTIGRETFFPSISFFRILRAMKYSKLNMPILYVQKYINLFSVACFWILLSLFVFSRNLVYSQLNSNPFKEYTHKKKKLMLGSERFDLYIDSLINKRVAIVGNQTSVIGNTHLVDTLLSLGITIDRVFSPEHGFRGNADNGEKVDNEHDVKTGLEIVSLYGNNRKPSKAQLENIDLILFDIQDVGTRFYTYISSLHLIMEACAEKGISMIVLDRPNPNAHYIDGPVLEPQHKSFIGMHPVPIVYGMTIGEYARMINNEYWLKDSMKCNLYVVPCKYYSHKMPYTIRIPPSPNLRSQLAVCFYPTLCLFEGTTVSIGRGTDMPFEVYGHPKFPESDFQFTPKPGVGSKKPPNEGKLCYGVDLKLLGLPELTQLNLDWIIEAKSLLGDSNVFFDQPSFFDRLAGTSKLREQIMNKTPEEEIRLSWEEGIEKFKRIRRKHLLYD
;
A
#
# COMPACT_ATOMS: atom_id res chain seq x y z
N MET A 1 50.12 48.59 -14.78
CA MET A 1 49.22 48.62 -13.59
C MET A 1 48.00 47.72 -13.77
N PHE A 2 47.35 47.73 -14.91
CA PHE A 2 46.16 46.84 -15.20
C PHE A 2 46.52 45.34 -15.31
N THR A 3 47.71 44.98 -15.72
CA THR A 3 48.17 43.58 -15.86
C THR A 3 48.35 42.85 -14.52
N ASN A 4 48.64 43.54 -13.44
CA ASN A 4 48.77 42.94 -12.09
C ASN A 4 47.42 42.71 -11.41
N ILE A 5 46.45 43.58 -11.66
CA ILE A 5 45.09 43.41 -11.11
C ILE A 5 44.39 42.22 -11.79
N ALA A 6 44.59 42.00 -13.09
CA ALA A 6 44.02 40.84 -13.79
C ALA A 6 44.64 39.52 -13.31
N LYS A 7 45.92 39.50 -12.94
CA LYS A 7 46.57 38.28 -12.37
C LYS A 7 46.08 37.96 -10.93
N GLU A 8 45.82 38.98 -10.13
CA GLU A 8 45.26 38.78 -8.78
C GLU A 8 43.80 38.27 -8.82
N ILE A 9 43.00 38.79 -9.75
CA ILE A 9 41.63 38.33 -9.97
C ILE A 9 41.66 36.86 -10.47
N GLN A 10 42.53 36.52 -11.38
CA GLN A 10 42.68 35.16 -11.92
C GLN A 10 43.22 34.17 -10.86
N MET A 11 44.06 34.60 -9.93
CA MET A 11 44.54 33.78 -8.81
C MET A 11 43.49 33.61 -7.71
N MET A 12 42.53 34.51 -7.57
CA MET A 12 41.38 34.35 -6.68
C MET A 12 40.31 33.39 -7.25
N GLU A 13 40.10 33.39 -8.56
CA GLU A 13 39.18 32.40 -9.21
C GLU A 13 39.65 30.96 -9.11
N ILE A 14 40.96 30.71 -9.22
CA ILE A 14 41.54 29.34 -9.16
C ILE A 14 41.48 28.72 -7.75
N ARG A 15 41.36 29.55 -6.68
CA ARG A 15 41.22 29.02 -5.31
C ARG A 15 39.77 28.77 -4.87
N THR A 16 38.78 29.14 -5.68
CA THR A 16 37.35 29.05 -5.31
C THR A 16 36.56 28.02 -6.14
N ILE A 17 37.20 27.30 -7.08
CA ILE A 17 36.60 26.19 -7.86
C ILE A 17 36.80 24.86 -7.10
N GLY A 18 36.32 24.85 -5.88
CA GLY A 18 36.24 23.64 -5.08
C GLY A 18 35.15 23.76 -4.03
N ARG A 19 33.89 23.52 -4.45
CA ARG A 19 32.64 23.47 -3.68
C ARG A 19 31.78 24.71 -3.74
N GLU A 20 30.58 24.43 -4.21
CA GLU A 20 29.31 25.15 -4.05
C GLU A 20 28.71 25.84 -5.27
N THR A 21 27.50 25.43 -5.48
CA THR A 21 26.56 25.78 -6.53
C THR A 21 26.07 27.21 -6.47
N PHE A 22 25.99 27.84 -7.61
CA PHE A 22 25.09 28.91 -8.06
C PHE A 22 24.38 29.81 -7.03
N PHE A 23 24.99 31.00 -6.77
CA PHE A 23 24.25 32.24 -6.53
C PHE A 23 25.09 33.47 -6.99
N PRO A 24 24.65 34.23 -8.03
CA PRO A 24 25.41 35.36 -8.56
C PRO A 24 25.49 36.59 -7.65
N SER A 25 24.66 36.66 -6.59
CA SER A 25 24.55 37.84 -5.75
C SER A 25 25.70 38.06 -4.74
N ILE A 26 26.42 36.99 -4.37
CA ILE A 26 27.48 37.06 -3.35
C ILE A 26 28.78 37.62 -3.92
N SER A 27 29.07 37.41 -5.20
CA SER A 27 30.28 37.92 -5.87
C SER A 27 30.24 39.43 -6.05
N PHE A 28 29.08 40.03 -6.29
CA PHE A 28 28.93 41.48 -6.50
C PHE A 28 29.20 42.31 -5.24
N PHE A 29 28.74 41.87 -4.09
CA PHE A 29 29.02 42.53 -2.82
C PHE A 29 30.49 42.43 -2.40
N ARG A 30 31.21 41.39 -2.78
CA ARG A 30 32.65 41.23 -2.51
C ARG A 30 33.49 42.16 -3.37
N ILE A 31 33.13 42.37 -4.64
CA ILE A 31 33.78 43.30 -5.55
C ILE A 31 33.58 44.76 -5.08
N LEU A 32 32.38 45.12 -4.67
CA LEU A 32 32.11 46.45 -4.09
C LEU A 32 32.92 46.73 -2.79
N ARG A 33 33.15 45.68 -1.98
CA ARG A 33 33.94 45.77 -0.76
C ARG A 33 35.46 45.95 -1.07
N ALA A 34 35.97 45.29 -2.09
CA ALA A 34 37.36 45.44 -2.55
C ALA A 34 37.63 46.82 -3.16
N MET A 35 36.65 47.40 -3.88
CA MET A 35 36.75 48.76 -4.44
C MET A 35 36.74 49.85 -3.38
N LYS A 36 36.16 49.65 -2.20
CA LYS A 36 36.12 50.58 -1.08
C LYS A 36 37.49 50.73 -0.37
N TYR A 37 38.40 49.79 -0.56
CA TYR A 37 39.73 49.77 0.06
C TYR A 37 40.87 50.13 -0.91
N SER A 38 40.59 50.34 -2.22
CA SER A 38 41.57 50.87 -3.15
C SER A 38 41.54 52.38 -3.15
N LYS A 39 42.69 53.01 -2.83
CA LYS A 39 42.88 54.49 -2.83
C LYS A 39 42.86 55.04 -4.28
N LEU A 40 41.80 54.88 -5.02
CA LEU A 40 41.59 55.44 -6.34
C LEU A 40 40.54 56.58 -6.22
N ASN A 41 40.99 57.83 -6.21
CA ASN A 41 40.14 59.00 -6.31
C ASN A 41 39.58 59.10 -7.74
N MET A 42 38.53 58.43 -8.03
CA MET A 42 37.72 58.63 -9.24
C MET A 42 36.42 59.35 -8.88
N PRO A 43 35.97 60.36 -9.67
CA PRO A 43 34.69 61.02 -9.42
C PRO A 43 33.52 60.01 -9.45
N ILE A 44 32.67 60.05 -8.43
CA ILE A 44 31.52 59.16 -8.23
C ILE A 44 30.62 59.11 -9.47
N LEU A 45 30.52 60.18 -10.23
CA LEU A 45 29.76 60.24 -11.49
C LEU A 45 30.24 59.26 -12.58
N TYR A 46 31.57 59.04 -12.66
CA TYR A 46 32.12 58.09 -13.65
C TYR A 46 31.86 56.64 -13.28
N VAL A 47 31.95 56.30 -12.00
CA VAL A 47 31.67 54.94 -11.50
C VAL A 47 30.20 54.56 -11.73
N GLN A 48 29.28 55.53 -11.47
CA GLN A 48 27.84 55.31 -11.68
C GLN A 48 27.50 55.08 -13.16
N LYS A 49 28.17 55.75 -14.08
CA LYS A 49 27.95 55.60 -15.54
C LYS A 49 28.41 54.23 -16.04
N TYR A 50 29.50 53.68 -15.52
CA TYR A 50 29.98 52.33 -15.86
C TYR A 50 29.16 51.23 -15.22
N ILE A 51 28.65 51.40 -14.01
CA ILE A 51 27.74 50.46 -13.34
C ILE A 51 26.44 50.35 -14.12
N ASN A 52 25.88 51.49 -14.55
CA ASN A 52 24.65 51.46 -15.35
C ASN A 52 24.84 50.83 -16.73
N LEU A 53 25.97 51.10 -17.42
CA LEU A 53 26.27 50.46 -18.69
C LEU A 53 26.47 48.93 -18.54
N PHE A 54 27.14 48.49 -17.47
CA PHE A 54 27.40 47.08 -17.21
C PHE A 54 26.10 46.32 -16.83
N SER A 55 25.24 46.94 -16.03
CA SER A 55 23.94 46.35 -15.69
C SER A 55 23.00 46.23 -16.88
N VAL A 56 23.01 47.22 -17.79
CA VAL A 56 22.23 47.16 -19.05
C VAL A 56 22.78 46.07 -19.98
N ALA A 57 24.12 45.97 -20.11
CA ALA A 57 24.75 44.94 -20.90
C ALA A 57 24.46 43.50 -20.36
N CYS A 58 24.56 43.30 -19.04
CA CYS A 58 24.20 42.05 -18.40
C CYS A 58 22.72 41.70 -18.54
N PHE A 59 21.83 42.69 -18.47
CA PHE A 59 20.40 42.47 -18.72
C PHE A 59 20.12 42.01 -20.16
N TRP A 60 20.74 42.61 -21.16
CA TRP A 60 20.59 42.23 -22.55
C TRP A 60 21.20 40.84 -22.86
N ILE A 61 22.32 40.49 -22.21
CA ILE A 61 22.92 39.15 -22.33
C ILE A 61 22.01 38.11 -21.70
N LEU A 62 21.47 38.35 -20.52
CA LEU A 62 20.54 37.42 -19.86
C LEU A 62 19.23 37.29 -20.64
N LEU A 63 18.72 38.39 -21.22
CA LEU A 63 17.53 38.36 -22.05
C LEU A 63 17.75 37.58 -23.36
N SER A 64 18.93 37.75 -23.98
CA SER A 64 19.28 37.01 -25.20
C SER A 64 19.50 35.52 -24.91
N LEU A 65 20.12 35.15 -23.78
CA LEU A 65 20.23 33.73 -23.33
C LEU A 65 18.87 33.14 -23.01
N PHE A 66 17.97 33.91 -22.44
CA PHE A 66 16.59 33.46 -22.16
C PHE A 66 15.78 33.24 -23.44
N VAL A 67 15.91 34.14 -24.43
CA VAL A 67 15.26 33.99 -25.74
C VAL A 67 15.89 32.83 -26.52
N PHE A 68 17.21 32.66 -26.45
CA PHE A 68 17.91 31.57 -27.13
C PHE A 68 17.56 30.20 -26.51
N SER A 69 17.50 30.12 -25.18
CA SER A 69 17.07 28.90 -24.48
C SER A 69 15.61 28.54 -24.79
N ARG A 70 14.74 29.56 -24.89
CA ARG A 70 13.34 29.36 -25.26
C ARG A 70 13.19 28.87 -26.71
N ASN A 71 13.99 29.40 -27.64
CA ASN A 71 13.99 28.95 -29.02
C ASN A 71 14.62 27.55 -29.18
N LEU A 72 15.63 27.19 -28.36
CA LEU A 72 16.20 25.84 -28.34
C LEU A 72 15.18 24.81 -27.82
N VAL A 73 14.47 25.14 -26.73
CA VAL A 73 13.38 24.31 -26.17
C VAL A 73 12.22 24.20 -27.17
N TYR A 74 11.86 25.29 -27.86
CA TYR A 74 10.81 25.28 -28.89
C TYR A 74 11.20 24.50 -30.14
N SER A 75 12.49 24.54 -30.54
CA SER A 75 12.98 23.72 -31.67
C SER A 75 13.12 22.25 -31.30
N GLN A 76 13.49 21.93 -30.05
CA GLN A 76 13.51 20.56 -29.55
C GLN A 76 12.09 20.01 -29.35
N LEU A 77 11.12 20.86 -29.00
CA LEU A 77 9.69 20.45 -28.90
C LEU A 77 9.05 20.25 -30.27
N ASN A 78 9.50 20.94 -31.32
CA ASN A 78 8.98 20.83 -32.67
C ASN A 78 9.77 19.90 -33.62
N SER A 79 10.98 19.51 -33.26
CA SER A 79 11.74 18.47 -33.94
C SER A 79 11.54 17.12 -33.23
N ASN A 80 10.29 16.68 -33.14
CA ASN A 80 9.97 15.39 -32.58
C ASN A 80 10.04 14.34 -33.71
N PRO A 81 11.15 13.57 -33.81
CA PRO A 81 11.17 12.34 -34.60
C PRO A 81 10.59 11.19 -33.78
N PHE A 82 9.79 11.47 -32.74
CA PHE A 82 8.90 10.47 -32.18
C PHE A 82 7.77 10.26 -33.20
N LYS A 83 8.04 9.46 -34.23
CA LYS A 83 7.00 8.57 -34.72
C LYS A 83 6.27 8.10 -33.47
N GLU A 84 4.98 8.43 -33.38
CA GLU A 84 4.02 7.84 -32.45
C GLU A 84 4.11 6.32 -32.55
N TYR A 85 5.09 5.74 -31.86
CA TYR A 85 4.91 4.43 -31.29
C TYR A 85 3.91 4.66 -30.14
N THR A 86 2.65 4.83 -30.51
CA THR A 86 1.54 4.52 -29.61
C THR A 86 1.63 3.02 -29.36
N HIS A 87 2.58 2.60 -28.53
CA HIS A 87 2.40 1.40 -27.76
C HIS A 87 1.14 1.69 -26.93
N LYS A 88 -0.04 1.27 -27.44
CA LYS A 88 -1.23 1.14 -26.60
C LYS A 88 -0.74 0.40 -25.39
N LYS A 89 -0.56 1.11 -24.24
CA LYS A 89 -0.16 0.48 -22.98
C LYS A 89 -1.12 -0.68 -22.81
N LYS A 90 -0.62 -1.90 -22.86
CA LYS A 90 -1.44 -3.10 -22.76
C LYS A 90 -2.19 -2.96 -21.43
N LYS A 91 -3.53 -2.93 -21.51
CA LYS A 91 -4.39 -2.71 -20.36
C LYS A 91 -4.35 -3.95 -19.48
N LEU A 92 -4.11 -3.79 -18.16
CA LEU A 92 -4.26 -4.83 -17.17
C LEU A 92 -5.62 -5.53 -17.34
N MET A 93 -5.61 -6.86 -17.36
CA MET A 93 -6.81 -7.69 -17.30
C MET A 93 -6.74 -8.53 -16.03
N LEU A 94 -7.79 -8.54 -15.24
CA LEU A 94 -7.93 -9.38 -14.05
C LEU A 94 -8.14 -10.85 -14.45
N GLY A 95 -7.85 -11.79 -13.55
CA GLY A 95 -8.15 -13.20 -13.77
C GLY A 95 -9.62 -13.41 -14.14
N SER A 96 -10.54 -12.69 -13.48
CA SER A 96 -11.99 -12.75 -13.75
C SER A 96 -12.39 -12.26 -15.15
N GLU A 97 -11.59 -11.43 -15.82
CA GLU A 97 -11.82 -10.94 -17.18
C GLU A 97 -11.30 -11.92 -18.26
N ARG A 98 -10.60 -12.97 -17.87
CA ARG A 98 -9.99 -13.95 -18.79
C ARG A 98 -10.85 -15.19 -18.94
N PHE A 99 -12.07 -15.01 -19.44
CA PHE A 99 -13.05 -16.08 -19.66
C PHE A 99 -12.51 -17.24 -20.49
N ASP A 100 -11.66 -16.95 -21.48
CA ASP A 100 -10.98 -17.93 -22.32
C ASP A 100 -10.21 -19.00 -21.55
N LEU A 101 -9.86 -18.76 -20.29
CA LEU A 101 -9.08 -19.69 -19.48
C LEU A 101 -9.91 -20.53 -18.51
N TYR A 102 -11.18 -20.18 -18.25
CA TYR A 102 -11.91 -20.89 -17.20
C TYR A 102 -13.39 -21.16 -17.50
N ILE A 103 -14.02 -20.45 -18.45
CA ILE A 103 -15.47 -20.55 -18.67
C ILE A 103 -15.90 -21.97 -19.04
N ASP A 104 -15.14 -22.65 -19.92
CA ASP A 104 -15.43 -24.03 -20.34
C ASP A 104 -15.41 -25.02 -19.17
N SER A 105 -14.59 -24.75 -18.14
CA SER A 105 -14.51 -25.57 -16.93
C SER A 105 -15.75 -25.44 -16.03
N LEU A 106 -16.58 -24.41 -16.23
CA LEU A 106 -17.81 -24.16 -15.47
C LEU A 106 -19.05 -24.76 -16.14
N ILE A 107 -18.99 -25.07 -17.44
CA ILE A 107 -20.13 -25.59 -18.20
C ILE A 107 -20.53 -26.95 -17.63
N ASN A 108 -21.85 -27.15 -17.44
CA ASN A 108 -22.44 -28.36 -16.85
C ASN A 108 -21.93 -28.73 -15.45
N LYS A 109 -21.42 -27.72 -14.70
CA LYS A 109 -21.01 -27.87 -13.30
C LYS A 109 -21.94 -27.07 -12.39
N ARG A 110 -22.16 -27.58 -11.18
CA ARG A 110 -22.77 -26.82 -10.09
C ARG A 110 -21.65 -26.08 -9.39
N VAL A 111 -21.59 -24.75 -9.66
CA VAL A 111 -20.50 -23.90 -9.21
C VAL A 111 -20.90 -23.19 -7.93
N ALA A 112 -20.04 -23.21 -6.91
CA ALA A 112 -20.15 -22.27 -5.80
C ALA A 112 -19.16 -21.13 -5.99
N ILE A 113 -19.59 -19.92 -5.70
CA ILE A 113 -18.75 -18.72 -5.80
C ILE A 113 -18.29 -18.31 -4.40
N VAL A 114 -16.99 -18.10 -4.22
CA VAL A 114 -16.45 -17.40 -3.06
C VAL A 114 -16.17 -15.98 -3.49
N GLY A 115 -16.94 -15.03 -2.97
CA GLY A 115 -16.86 -13.66 -3.44
C GLY A 115 -17.48 -12.65 -2.48
N ASN A 116 -17.23 -11.38 -2.75
CA ASN A 116 -17.78 -10.23 -2.04
C ASN A 116 -18.03 -9.06 -3.02
N GLN A 117 -18.26 -7.85 -2.51
CA GLN A 117 -18.50 -6.65 -3.32
C GLN A 117 -17.38 -6.35 -4.34
N THR A 118 -16.16 -6.85 -4.10
CA THR A 118 -15.01 -6.64 -5.01
C THR A 118 -15.01 -7.57 -6.21
N SER A 119 -15.85 -8.62 -6.20
CA SER A 119 -15.95 -9.65 -7.23
C SER A 119 -16.67 -9.11 -8.46
N VAL A 120 -16.04 -8.20 -9.20
CA VAL A 120 -16.65 -7.54 -10.36
C VAL A 120 -15.82 -7.70 -11.63
N ILE A 121 -16.50 -7.72 -12.77
CA ILE A 121 -15.97 -7.66 -14.12
C ILE A 121 -16.51 -6.36 -14.74
N GLY A 122 -15.62 -5.40 -14.97
CA GLY A 122 -16.07 -4.05 -15.28
C GLY A 122 -16.92 -3.46 -14.16
N ASN A 123 -18.20 -3.20 -14.42
CA ASN A 123 -19.17 -2.68 -13.44
C ASN A 123 -20.20 -3.73 -12.99
N THR A 124 -20.08 -4.98 -13.46
CA THR A 124 -21.05 -6.05 -13.16
C THR A 124 -20.45 -7.06 -12.20
N HIS A 125 -21.20 -7.46 -11.20
CA HIS A 125 -20.76 -8.50 -10.28
C HIS A 125 -20.53 -9.82 -11.02
N LEU A 126 -19.48 -10.57 -10.62
CA LEU A 126 -19.11 -11.86 -11.25
C LEU A 126 -20.29 -12.85 -11.30
N VAL A 127 -21.04 -12.97 -10.20
CA VAL A 127 -22.23 -13.83 -10.13
C VAL A 127 -23.25 -13.45 -11.20
N ASP A 128 -23.57 -12.16 -11.33
CA ASP A 128 -24.53 -11.67 -12.31
C ASP A 128 -24.05 -11.95 -13.76
N THR A 129 -22.75 -11.80 -14.00
CA THR A 129 -22.13 -12.09 -15.29
C THR A 129 -22.21 -13.57 -15.64
N LEU A 130 -21.82 -14.43 -14.72
CA LEU A 130 -21.83 -15.90 -14.96
C LEU A 130 -23.24 -16.44 -15.15
N LEU A 131 -24.23 -15.96 -14.37
CA LEU A 131 -25.64 -16.32 -14.58
C LEU A 131 -26.13 -15.90 -15.97
N SER A 132 -25.75 -14.70 -16.43
CA SER A 132 -26.12 -14.23 -17.78
C SER A 132 -25.50 -15.07 -18.90
N LEU A 133 -24.38 -15.73 -18.62
CA LEU A 133 -23.72 -16.69 -19.54
C LEU A 133 -24.26 -18.13 -19.42
N GLY A 134 -25.30 -18.33 -18.62
CA GLY A 134 -25.94 -19.63 -18.45
C GLY A 134 -25.18 -20.61 -17.53
N ILE A 135 -24.23 -20.13 -16.72
CA ILE A 135 -23.52 -20.97 -15.74
C ILE A 135 -24.44 -21.24 -14.54
N THR A 136 -24.53 -22.50 -14.15
CA THR A 136 -25.30 -22.91 -12.97
C THR A 136 -24.54 -22.60 -11.70
N ILE A 137 -24.99 -21.59 -10.97
CA ILE A 137 -24.46 -21.24 -9.65
C ILE A 137 -25.40 -21.81 -8.59
N ASP A 138 -24.87 -22.64 -7.70
CA ASP A 138 -25.64 -23.26 -6.62
C ASP A 138 -25.79 -22.31 -5.43
N ARG A 139 -24.68 -21.75 -4.95
CA ARG A 139 -24.64 -20.82 -3.82
C ARG A 139 -23.43 -19.92 -3.83
N VAL A 140 -23.43 -18.94 -2.94
CA VAL A 140 -22.31 -18.03 -2.71
C VAL A 140 -21.79 -18.21 -1.30
N PHE A 141 -20.48 -18.37 -1.15
CA PHE A 141 -19.78 -18.26 0.11
C PHE A 141 -19.24 -16.85 0.26
N SER A 142 -19.63 -16.16 1.32
CA SER A 142 -19.23 -14.78 1.58
C SER A 142 -18.33 -14.69 2.81
N PRO A 143 -17.12 -14.12 2.70
CA PRO A 143 -16.25 -13.87 3.85
C PRO A 143 -16.77 -12.71 4.69
N GLU A 144 -15.92 -12.23 5.61
CA GLU A 144 -16.15 -11.01 6.38
C GLU A 144 -16.59 -9.84 5.47
N HIS A 145 -17.45 -8.97 5.96
CA HIS A 145 -18.09 -7.83 5.27
C HIS A 145 -19.23 -8.19 4.31
N GLY A 146 -19.60 -9.45 4.18
CA GLY A 146 -20.78 -9.87 3.42
C GLY A 146 -20.60 -9.88 1.91
N PHE A 147 -21.61 -10.40 1.19
CA PHE A 147 -21.52 -10.64 -0.25
C PHE A 147 -21.56 -9.35 -1.08
N ARG A 148 -22.41 -8.40 -0.71
CA ARG A 148 -22.55 -7.12 -1.43
C ARG A 148 -21.95 -5.93 -0.65
N GLY A 149 -21.16 -6.19 0.41
CA GLY A 149 -20.44 -5.16 1.17
C GLY A 149 -21.27 -4.38 2.18
N ASN A 150 -22.41 -4.92 2.60
CA ASN A 150 -23.35 -4.23 3.49
C ASN A 150 -23.14 -4.54 4.99
N ALA A 151 -22.23 -5.46 5.34
CA ALA A 151 -21.98 -5.86 6.72
C ALA A 151 -20.81 -5.13 7.36
N ASP A 152 -20.98 -4.69 8.60
CA ASP A 152 -19.95 -4.04 9.41
C ASP A 152 -18.84 -5.03 9.85
N ASN A 153 -17.69 -4.49 10.25
CA ASN A 153 -16.60 -5.28 10.82
C ASN A 153 -17.10 -5.96 12.12
N GLY A 154 -16.95 -7.29 12.18
CA GLY A 154 -17.42 -8.08 13.31
C GLY A 154 -18.93 -8.37 13.33
N GLU A 155 -19.69 -7.91 12.34
CA GLU A 155 -21.11 -8.20 12.24
C GLU A 155 -21.36 -9.66 11.81
N LYS A 156 -22.20 -10.36 12.59
CA LYS A 156 -22.66 -11.69 12.17
C LYS A 156 -23.66 -11.51 11.05
N VAL A 157 -23.31 -12.00 9.88
CA VAL A 157 -24.24 -12.15 8.76
C VAL A 157 -24.72 -13.57 8.78
N ASP A 158 -26.01 -13.78 9.07
CA ASP A 158 -26.66 -15.08 8.97
C ASP A 158 -26.75 -15.49 7.48
N ASN A 159 -27.09 -16.78 7.23
CA ASN A 159 -27.36 -17.22 5.87
C ASN A 159 -28.57 -16.47 5.31
N GLU A 160 -28.38 -15.83 4.19
CA GLU A 160 -29.37 -15.00 3.51
C GLU A 160 -29.51 -15.45 2.05
N HIS A 161 -30.53 -14.93 1.38
CA HIS A 161 -30.63 -15.03 -0.08
C HIS A 161 -30.30 -13.70 -0.72
N ASP A 162 -29.49 -13.74 -1.77
CA ASP A 162 -29.21 -12.53 -2.56
C ASP A 162 -30.52 -12.03 -3.20
N VAL A 163 -30.94 -10.84 -2.82
CA VAL A 163 -32.20 -10.23 -3.29
C VAL A 163 -32.29 -10.17 -4.81
N LYS A 164 -31.15 -10.01 -5.50
CA LYS A 164 -31.13 -9.85 -6.94
C LYS A 164 -31.23 -11.18 -7.69
N THR A 165 -30.60 -12.23 -7.18
CA THR A 165 -30.46 -13.50 -7.91
C THR A 165 -31.20 -14.66 -7.25
N GLY A 166 -31.67 -14.49 -6.01
CA GLY A 166 -32.27 -15.55 -5.22
C GLY A 166 -31.29 -16.62 -4.70
N LEU A 167 -30.00 -16.51 -5.00
CA LEU A 167 -29.00 -17.48 -4.57
C LEU A 167 -28.81 -17.46 -3.05
N GLU A 168 -28.63 -18.66 -2.46
CA GLU A 168 -28.25 -18.79 -1.07
C GLU A 168 -26.86 -18.19 -0.85
N ILE A 169 -26.75 -17.34 0.18
CA ILE A 169 -25.48 -16.77 0.66
C ILE A 169 -25.14 -17.46 1.97
N VAL A 170 -24.03 -18.17 1.98
CA VAL A 170 -23.45 -18.82 3.16
C VAL A 170 -22.36 -17.93 3.74
N SER A 171 -22.57 -17.41 4.93
CA SER A 171 -21.57 -16.61 5.63
C SER A 171 -20.41 -17.47 6.13
N LEU A 172 -19.19 -17.10 5.74
CA LEU A 172 -17.94 -17.71 6.24
C LEU A 172 -17.27 -16.79 7.27
N TYR A 173 -18.07 -16.25 8.19
CA TYR A 173 -17.61 -15.37 9.25
C TYR A 173 -17.99 -15.84 10.65
N GLY A 174 -17.30 -15.36 11.68
CA GLY A 174 -17.57 -15.73 13.06
C GLY A 174 -17.17 -17.18 13.37
N ASN A 175 -18.14 -18.03 13.68
CA ASN A 175 -17.91 -19.44 14.02
C ASN A 175 -17.89 -20.36 12.77
N ASN A 176 -18.40 -19.91 11.64
CA ASN A 176 -18.49 -20.68 10.38
C ASN A 176 -17.44 -20.20 9.37
N ARG A 177 -16.15 -20.33 9.70
CA ARG A 177 -15.06 -19.82 8.84
C ARG A 177 -14.67 -20.78 7.72
N LYS A 178 -15.06 -22.03 7.81
CA LYS A 178 -14.76 -23.10 6.83
C LYS A 178 -16.08 -23.71 6.37
N PRO A 179 -16.31 -23.87 5.05
CA PRO A 179 -17.49 -24.56 4.58
C PRO A 179 -17.60 -25.96 5.17
N SER A 180 -18.75 -26.29 5.72
CA SER A 180 -19.04 -27.64 6.23
C SER A 180 -19.24 -28.65 5.07
N LYS A 181 -19.14 -29.93 5.38
CA LYS A 181 -19.39 -30.98 4.38
C LYS A 181 -20.80 -30.91 3.77
N ALA A 182 -21.82 -30.53 4.56
CA ALA A 182 -23.18 -30.32 4.09
C ALA A 182 -23.31 -29.13 3.15
N GLN A 183 -22.62 -28.01 3.48
CA GLN A 183 -22.59 -26.81 2.62
C GLN A 183 -21.87 -27.05 1.29
N LEU A 184 -21.06 -28.07 1.18
CA LEU A 184 -20.37 -28.50 -0.04
C LEU A 184 -21.07 -29.64 -0.78
N GLU A 185 -22.24 -30.09 -0.33
CA GLU A 185 -23.02 -31.07 -1.06
C GLU A 185 -23.46 -30.51 -2.41
N ASN A 186 -23.41 -31.39 -3.41
CA ASN A 186 -23.77 -31.03 -4.79
C ASN A 186 -22.91 -29.96 -5.47
N ILE A 187 -21.79 -29.57 -4.90
CA ILE A 187 -20.85 -28.63 -5.55
C ILE A 187 -19.79 -29.43 -6.31
N ASP A 188 -19.64 -29.13 -7.60
CA ASP A 188 -18.65 -29.75 -8.47
C ASP A 188 -17.36 -28.92 -8.58
N LEU A 189 -17.47 -27.59 -8.37
CA LEU A 189 -16.36 -26.66 -8.50
C LEU A 189 -16.57 -25.41 -7.63
N ILE A 190 -15.51 -24.92 -7.00
CA ILE A 190 -15.48 -23.62 -6.33
C ILE A 190 -14.69 -22.61 -7.15
N LEU A 191 -15.29 -21.44 -7.40
CA LEU A 191 -14.66 -20.31 -8.04
C LEU A 191 -14.42 -19.20 -7.00
N PHE A 192 -13.17 -18.83 -6.78
CA PHE A 192 -12.77 -17.83 -5.81
C PHE A 192 -12.37 -16.52 -6.50
N ASP A 193 -13.01 -15.40 -6.12
CA ASP A 193 -12.75 -14.06 -6.67
C ASP A 193 -12.90 -12.98 -5.60
N ILE A 194 -11.83 -12.64 -4.92
CA ILE A 194 -11.81 -11.62 -3.86
C ILE A 194 -10.57 -10.74 -3.99
N GLN A 195 -10.72 -9.43 -3.80
CA GLN A 195 -9.61 -8.49 -3.74
C GLN A 195 -8.94 -8.52 -2.36
N ASP A 196 -7.71 -8.97 -2.32
CA ASP A 196 -6.84 -8.90 -1.14
C ASP A 196 -6.01 -7.59 -1.13
N VAL A 197 -5.44 -7.23 0.03
CA VAL A 197 -4.64 -6.02 0.21
C VAL A 197 -3.16 -6.29 0.50
N GLY A 198 -2.73 -7.56 0.46
CA GLY A 198 -1.32 -7.95 0.58
C GLY A 198 -0.74 -7.90 1.98
N THR A 199 -1.57 -8.02 3.01
CA THR A 199 -1.16 -7.93 4.42
C THR A 199 -1.63 -9.15 5.19
N ARG A 200 -0.73 -9.80 5.96
CA ARG A 200 -0.98 -11.08 6.63
C ARG A 200 -2.24 -11.13 7.48
N PHE A 201 -2.52 -10.06 8.22
CA PHE A 201 -3.67 -10.01 9.12
C PHE A 201 -4.98 -9.60 8.41
N TYR A 202 -4.95 -9.31 7.11
CA TYR A 202 -6.16 -9.14 6.32
C TYR A 202 -6.70 -10.52 5.95
N THR A 203 -7.86 -10.89 6.49
CA THR A 203 -8.27 -12.29 6.68
C THR A 203 -8.65 -13.07 5.43
N TYR A 204 -8.65 -12.45 4.25
CA TYR A 204 -9.05 -13.16 3.01
C TYR A 204 -8.08 -14.29 2.60
N ILE A 205 -6.79 -14.17 2.92
CA ILE A 205 -5.84 -15.29 2.74
C ILE A 205 -6.12 -16.44 3.71
N SER A 206 -6.68 -16.18 4.87
CA SER A 206 -7.10 -17.21 5.84
C SER A 206 -8.39 -17.87 5.40
N SER A 207 -9.35 -17.10 4.87
CA SER A 207 -10.55 -17.64 4.23
C SER A 207 -10.21 -18.52 3.04
N LEU A 208 -9.30 -18.06 2.17
CA LEU A 208 -8.76 -18.87 1.05
C LEU A 208 -8.22 -20.22 1.53
N HIS A 209 -7.37 -20.22 2.57
CA HIS A 209 -6.82 -21.46 3.14
C HIS A 209 -7.92 -22.43 3.58
N LEU A 210 -8.89 -21.96 4.37
CA LEU A 210 -9.95 -22.81 4.91
C LEU A 210 -10.87 -23.37 3.80
N ILE A 211 -11.09 -22.61 2.72
CA ILE A 211 -11.85 -23.06 1.57
C ILE A 211 -11.05 -24.10 0.77
N MET A 212 -9.75 -23.85 0.53
CA MET A 212 -8.87 -24.83 -0.12
C MET A 212 -8.82 -26.14 0.66
N GLU A 213 -8.77 -26.06 1.99
CA GLU A 213 -8.80 -27.24 2.86
C GLU A 213 -10.12 -27.99 2.75
N ALA A 214 -11.27 -27.30 2.76
CA ALA A 214 -12.57 -27.90 2.58
C ALA A 214 -12.72 -28.57 1.19
N CYS A 215 -12.18 -27.93 0.13
CA CYS A 215 -12.12 -28.49 -1.21
C CYS A 215 -11.27 -29.77 -1.24
N ALA A 216 -10.10 -29.77 -0.63
CA ALA A 216 -9.21 -30.91 -0.56
C ALA A 216 -9.87 -32.11 0.16
N GLU A 217 -10.55 -31.84 1.29
CA GLU A 217 -11.27 -32.87 2.07
C GLU A 217 -12.44 -33.55 1.30
N LYS A 218 -13.06 -32.82 0.36
CA LYS A 218 -14.20 -33.30 -0.45
C LYS A 218 -13.80 -33.72 -1.86
N GLY A 219 -12.56 -33.47 -2.29
CA GLY A 219 -12.13 -33.74 -3.67
C GLY A 219 -12.73 -32.77 -4.69
N ILE A 220 -13.17 -31.59 -4.28
CA ILE A 220 -13.75 -30.54 -5.14
C ILE A 220 -12.62 -29.72 -5.76
N SER A 221 -12.73 -29.46 -7.07
CA SER A 221 -11.79 -28.56 -7.77
C SER A 221 -12.03 -27.11 -7.39
N MET A 222 -10.96 -26.32 -7.34
CA MET A 222 -11.01 -24.90 -7.05
C MET A 222 -10.28 -24.08 -8.11
N ILE A 223 -10.93 -23.03 -8.60
CA ILE A 223 -10.33 -22.02 -9.49
C ILE A 223 -10.23 -20.72 -8.72
N VAL A 224 -9.04 -20.14 -8.68
CA VAL A 224 -8.79 -18.80 -8.15
C VAL A 224 -8.62 -17.82 -9.31
N LEU A 225 -9.51 -16.84 -9.41
CA LEU A 225 -9.42 -15.74 -10.37
C LEU A 225 -8.52 -14.66 -9.74
N ASP A 226 -7.27 -14.60 -10.20
CA ASP A 226 -6.27 -13.78 -9.55
C ASP A 226 -6.51 -12.28 -9.74
N ARG A 227 -6.10 -11.49 -8.74
CA ARG A 227 -6.21 -10.04 -8.68
C ARG A 227 -4.89 -9.40 -8.26
N PRO A 228 -4.55 -8.21 -8.80
CA PRO A 228 -3.38 -7.49 -8.36
C PRO A 228 -3.41 -7.20 -6.85
N ASN A 229 -2.26 -7.31 -6.21
CA ASN A 229 -2.08 -6.88 -4.84
C ASN A 229 -1.55 -5.43 -4.83
N PRO A 230 -2.23 -4.46 -4.17
CA PRO A 230 -1.80 -3.06 -4.13
C PRO A 230 -0.48 -2.85 -3.38
N ASN A 231 -0.10 -3.79 -2.50
CA ASN A 231 1.14 -3.79 -1.72
C ASN A 231 2.14 -4.87 -2.19
N ALA A 232 2.06 -5.31 -3.47
CA ALA A 232 2.91 -6.39 -3.99
C ALA A 232 4.38 -5.98 -4.19
N HIS A 233 4.65 -4.68 -4.26
CA HIS A 233 5.95 -4.12 -4.64
C HIS A 233 7.02 -4.23 -3.55
N TYR A 234 6.64 -4.60 -2.31
CA TYR A 234 7.59 -4.78 -1.21
C TYR A 234 7.24 -5.98 -0.31
N ILE A 235 8.21 -6.38 0.50
CA ILE A 235 8.10 -7.45 1.49
C ILE A 235 8.73 -6.92 2.77
N ASP A 236 7.96 -6.88 3.88
CA ASP A 236 8.48 -6.36 5.14
C ASP A 236 7.71 -6.85 6.37
N GLY A 237 8.35 -6.65 7.53
CA GLY A 237 7.84 -6.99 8.84
C GLY A 237 8.21 -8.40 9.29
N PRO A 238 8.05 -8.70 10.59
CA PRO A 238 8.41 -10.01 11.13
C PRO A 238 7.57 -11.13 10.53
N VAL A 239 8.22 -12.25 10.26
CA VAL A 239 7.56 -13.50 9.87
C VAL A 239 6.81 -14.08 11.08
N LEU A 240 5.60 -14.59 10.83
CA LEU A 240 4.77 -15.18 11.87
C LEU A 240 5.47 -16.34 12.57
N GLU A 241 5.63 -16.23 13.87
CA GLU A 241 6.09 -17.31 14.75
C GLU A 241 4.92 -18.25 15.11
N PRO A 242 5.14 -19.57 15.22
CA PRO A 242 4.08 -20.58 15.39
C PRO A 242 3.13 -20.32 16.58
N GLN A 243 3.65 -19.79 17.70
CA GLN A 243 2.86 -19.51 18.90
C GLN A 243 1.84 -18.37 18.72
N HIS A 244 2.00 -17.54 17.72
CA HIS A 244 1.09 -16.44 17.39
C HIS A 244 0.10 -16.78 16.27
N LYS A 245 0.10 -18.06 15.82
CA LYS A 245 -0.81 -18.53 14.76
C LYS A 245 -2.27 -18.35 15.19
N SER A 246 -3.06 -17.74 14.31
CA SER A 246 -4.48 -17.46 14.52
C SER A 246 -5.16 -17.19 13.18
N PHE A 247 -6.47 -16.89 13.17
CA PHE A 247 -7.16 -16.54 11.93
C PHE A 247 -6.64 -15.27 11.25
N ILE A 248 -6.05 -14.33 12.02
CA ILE A 248 -5.37 -13.13 11.48
C ILE A 248 -3.89 -13.38 11.10
N GLY A 249 -3.45 -14.64 11.10
CA GLY A 249 -2.10 -15.04 10.73
C GLY A 249 -1.98 -16.55 10.77
N MET A 250 -2.24 -17.22 9.64
CA MET A 250 -2.21 -18.68 9.57
C MET A 250 -0.87 -19.26 9.12
N HIS A 251 -0.08 -18.49 8.38
CA HIS A 251 1.09 -18.99 7.67
C HIS A 251 2.37 -18.24 8.08
N PRO A 252 3.53 -18.92 7.99
CA PRO A 252 4.83 -18.32 8.35
C PRO A 252 5.33 -17.35 7.26
N VAL A 253 4.62 -16.23 7.11
CA VAL A 253 4.92 -15.17 6.15
C VAL A 253 5.11 -13.84 6.88
N PRO A 254 5.84 -12.86 6.31
CA PRO A 254 5.96 -11.52 6.88
C PRO A 254 4.63 -10.77 6.87
N ILE A 255 4.56 -9.62 7.55
CA ILE A 255 3.36 -8.77 7.56
C ILE A 255 2.95 -8.41 6.14
N VAL A 256 3.88 -7.90 5.33
CA VAL A 256 3.66 -7.66 3.89
C VAL A 256 4.41 -8.73 3.12
N TYR A 257 3.68 -9.55 2.39
CA TYR A 257 4.23 -10.76 1.77
C TYR A 257 4.51 -10.60 0.26
N GLY A 258 4.08 -9.51 -0.37
CA GLY A 258 4.43 -9.17 -1.74
C GLY A 258 3.96 -10.20 -2.80
N MET A 259 2.79 -10.79 -2.66
CA MET A 259 2.22 -11.78 -3.58
C MET A 259 0.77 -11.46 -3.89
N THR A 260 0.27 -11.87 -5.05
CA THR A 260 -1.15 -11.88 -5.33
C THR A 260 -1.85 -13.01 -4.59
N ILE A 261 -3.20 -12.97 -4.52
CA ILE A 261 -3.97 -14.02 -3.86
C ILE A 261 -3.84 -15.37 -4.58
N GLY A 262 -3.69 -15.36 -5.90
CA GLY A 262 -3.46 -16.57 -6.69
C GLY A 262 -2.08 -17.18 -6.46
N GLU A 263 -1.04 -16.36 -6.37
CA GLU A 263 0.31 -16.80 -5.99
C GLU A 263 0.32 -17.36 -4.57
N TYR A 264 -0.41 -16.72 -3.66
CA TYR A 264 -0.54 -17.16 -2.28
C TYR A 264 -1.27 -18.52 -2.19
N ALA A 265 -2.33 -18.73 -2.98
CA ALA A 265 -3.00 -20.04 -3.09
C ALA A 265 -2.03 -21.14 -3.55
N ARG A 266 -1.20 -20.86 -4.57
CA ARG A 266 -0.15 -21.81 -5.02
C ARG A 266 0.84 -22.12 -3.92
N MET A 267 1.24 -21.12 -3.13
CA MET A 267 2.16 -21.30 -2.00
C MET A 267 1.54 -22.18 -0.92
N ILE A 268 0.29 -21.91 -0.48
CA ILE A 268 -0.43 -22.77 0.47
C ILE A 268 -0.41 -24.22 0.02
N ASN A 269 -0.74 -24.45 -1.25
CA ASN A 269 -0.90 -25.79 -1.83
C ASN A 269 0.45 -26.51 -1.98
N ASN A 270 1.49 -25.83 -2.44
CA ASN A 270 2.76 -26.43 -2.78
C ASN A 270 3.74 -26.54 -1.59
N GLU A 271 3.57 -25.69 -0.56
CA GLU A 271 4.31 -25.83 0.70
C GLU A 271 3.56 -26.74 1.70
N TYR A 272 2.49 -27.42 1.26
CA TYR A 272 1.72 -28.40 2.05
C TYR A 272 1.17 -27.84 3.37
N TRP A 273 0.68 -26.59 3.33
CA TRP A 273 0.18 -25.93 4.54
C TRP A 273 -1.25 -26.29 4.91
N LEU A 274 -1.98 -27.01 4.06
CA LEU A 274 -3.30 -27.55 4.38
C LEU A 274 -3.18 -28.66 5.44
N LYS A 275 -4.26 -28.90 6.16
CA LYS A 275 -4.33 -29.97 7.18
C LYS A 275 -3.88 -31.30 6.59
N ASP A 276 -3.12 -32.06 7.39
CA ASP A 276 -2.59 -33.38 7.02
C ASP A 276 -1.79 -33.38 5.69
N SER A 277 -1.19 -32.23 5.36
CA SER A 277 -0.42 -32.03 4.12
C SER A 277 -1.21 -32.33 2.84
N MET A 278 -2.54 -32.22 2.89
CA MET A 278 -3.42 -32.40 1.73
C MET A 278 -3.11 -31.39 0.63
N LYS A 279 -3.51 -31.71 -0.58
CA LYS A 279 -3.49 -30.79 -1.72
C LYS A 279 -4.90 -30.55 -2.25
N CYS A 280 -5.20 -29.31 -2.48
CA CYS A 280 -6.38 -28.90 -3.24
C CYS A 280 -6.12 -29.09 -4.74
N ASN A 281 -7.11 -29.59 -5.49
CA ASN A 281 -7.07 -29.53 -6.96
C ASN A 281 -7.30 -28.10 -7.41
N LEU A 282 -6.20 -27.33 -7.45
CA LEU A 282 -6.18 -25.89 -7.63
C LEU A 282 -5.75 -25.49 -9.04
N TYR A 283 -6.54 -24.62 -9.66
CA TYR A 283 -6.15 -23.87 -10.86
C TYR A 283 -6.19 -22.38 -10.57
N VAL A 284 -5.17 -21.62 -10.99
CA VAL A 284 -5.11 -20.17 -10.86
C VAL A 284 -5.19 -19.54 -12.23
N VAL A 285 -6.18 -18.69 -12.45
CA VAL A 285 -6.31 -17.87 -13.66
C VAL A 285 -5.55 -16.56 -13.43
N PRO A 286 -4.36 -16.41 -14.03
CA PRO A 286 -3.51 -15.24 -13.75
C PRO A 286 -4.05 -13.97 -14.38
N CYS A 287 -3.72 -12.82 -13.79
CA CYS A 287 -3.87 -11.52 -14.44
C CYS A 287 -3.03 -11.45 -15.73
N LYS A 288 -3.44 -10.66 -16.72
CA LYS A 288 -2.65 -10.42 -17.93
C LYS A 288 -2.11 -9.00 -17.91
N TYR A 289 -0.84 -8.83 -18.29
CA TYR A 289 -0.14 -7.56 -18.29
C TYR A 289 -0.01 -6.91 -16.90
N TYR A 290 0.20 -7.74 -15.90
CA TYR A 290 0.49 -7.35 -14.52
C TYR A 290 1.93 -7.67 -14.17
N SER A 291 2.52 -6.89 -13.27
CA SER A 291 3.75 -7.19 -12.53
C SER A 291 3.61 -6.65 -11.10
N HIS A 292 4.39 -7.19 -10.16
CA HIS A 292 4.37 -6.74 -8.76
C HIS A 292 4.74 -5.26 -8.58
N LYS A 293 5.52 -4.71 -9.51
CA LYS A 293 5.94 -3.30 -9.52
C LYS A 293 4.89 -2.36 -10.12
N MET A 294 3.82 -2.90 -10.70
CA MET A 294 2.78 -2.08 -11.31
C MET A 294 1.92 -1.43 -10.22
N PRO A 295 1.82 -0.10 -10.17
CA PRO A 295 0.86 0.56 -9.28
C PRO A 295 -0.56 0.07 -9.59
N TYR A 296 -1.28 -0.35 -8.56
CA TYR A 296 -2.65 -0.81 -8.69
C TYR A 296 -3.58 -0.07 -7.73
N THR A 297 -4.56 0.59 -8.27
CA THR A 297 -5.61 1.28 -7.50
C THR A 297 -6.83 0.38 -7.38
N ILE A 298 -7.23 0.08 -6.16
CA ILE A 298 -8.44 -0.70 -5.86
C ILE A 298 -9.66 0.13 -6.24
N ARG A 299 -10.55 -0.43 -7.09
CA ARG A 299 -11.74 0.27 -7.58
C ARG A 299 -12.89 0.28 -6.58
N ILE A 300 -13.02 -0.80 -5.82
CA ILE A 300 -14.09 -1.01 -4.85
C ILE A 300 -13.44 -1.22 -3.49
N PRO A 301 -13.79 -0.45 -2.47
CA PRO A 301 -13.28 -0.62 -1.13
C PRO A 301 -13.40 -2.07 -0.67
N PRO A 302 -12.29 -2.71 -0.24
CA PRO A 302 -12.31 -4.11 0.16
C PRO A 302 -12.95 -4.31 1.55
N SER A 303 -13.06 -3.24 2.33
CA SER A 303 -13.79 -3.23 3.60
C SER A 303 -14.36 -1.84 3.90
N PRO A 304 -15.36 -1.72 4.80
CA PRO A 304 -15.93 -0.44 5.21
C PRO A 304 -14.92 0.54 5.83
N ASN A 305 -13.77 0.04 6.31
CA ASN A 305 -12.71 0.86 6.90
C ASN A 305 -11.51 1.10 5.96
N LEU A 306 -11.41 0.41 4.83
CA LEU A 306 -10.37 0.66 3.81
C LEU A 306 -11.00 1.35 2.60
N ARG A 307 -11.48 2.59 2.81
CA ARG A 307 -12.31 3.32 1.84
C ARG A 307 -11.53 3.99 0.72
N SER A 308 -10.23 4.22 0.94
CA SER A 308 -9.37 4.92 -0.02
C SER A 308 -8.11 4.12 -0.32
N GLN A 309 -7.41 4.51 -1.39
CA GLN A 309 -6.12 3.94 -1.72
C GLN A 309 -5.06 4.25 -0.64
N LEU A 310 -5.15 5.42 0.01
CA LEU A 310 -4.27 5.79 1.13
C LEU A 310 -4.45 4.83 2.30
N ALA A 311 -5.70 4.59 2.72
CA ALA A 311 -6.01 3.65 3.79
C ALA A 311 -5.43 2.26 3.50
N VAL A 312 -5.52 1.78 2.25
CA VAL A 312 -4.95 0.49 1.82
C VAL A 312 -3.43 0.48 1.88
N CYS A 313 -2.78 1.58 1.47
CA CYS A 313 -1.31 1.70 1.55
C CYS A 313 -0.80 1.79 3.00
N PHE A 314 -1.52 2.50 3.87
CA PHE A 314 -1.11 2.67 5.27
C PHE A 314 -1.53 1.50 6.17
N TYR A 315 -2.50 0.69 5.75
CA TYR A 315 -3.04 -0.42 6.51
C TYR A 315 -1.99 -1.37 7.08
N PRO A 316 -0.92 -1.78 6.35
CA PRO A 316 0.09 -2.68 6.89
C PRO A 316 0.76 -2.17 8.18
N THR A 317 0.95 -0.85 8.29
CA THR A 317 1.52 -0.21 9.50
C THR A 317 0.43 0.12 10.52
N LEU A 318 -0.63 0.81 10.09
CA LEU A 318 -1.64 1.34 11.02
C LEU A 318 -2.44 0.24 11.71
N CYS A 319 -2.61 -0.92 11.10
CA CYS A 319 -3.32 -2.02 11.75
C CYS A 319 -2.62 -2.53 13.02
N LEU A 320 -1.31 -2.33 13.15
CA LEU A 320 -0.58 -2.67 14.39
C LEU A 320 -1.10 -1.87 15.60
N PHE A 321 -1.60 -0.66 15.37
CA PHE A 321 -2.18 0.16 16.44
C PHE A 321 -3.46 -0.44 17.05
N GLU A 322 -4.12 -1.39 16.41
CA GLU A 322 -5.32 -2.04 16.96
C GLU A 322 -5.03 -2.84 18.25
N GLY A 323 -3.76 -3.13 18.55
CA GLY A 323 -3.32 -3.67 19.84
C GLY A 323 -2.94 -2.62 20.87
N THR A 324 -3.20 -1.33 20.58
CA THR A 324 -2.82 -0.18 21.42
C THR A 324 -4.02 0.70 21.77
N THR A 325 -3.81 1.67 22.66
CA THR A 325 -4.82 2.67 23.03
C THR A 325 -5.03 3.77 21.97
N VAL A 326 -4.20 3.82 20.94
CA VAL A 326 -4.22 4.85 19.90
C VAL A 326 -5.35 4.60 18.89
N SER A 327 -6.15 5.61 18.60
CA SER A 327 -7.15 5.55 17.52
C SER A 327 -6.48 5.72 16.16
N ILE A 328 -6.89 4.90 15.19
CA ILE A 328 -6.49 4.98 13.78
C ILE A 328 -7.61 5.52 12.89
N GLY A 329 -8.41 6.41 13.43
CA GLY A 329 -9.51 7.05 12.70
C GLY A 329 -10.77 6.19 12.51
N ARG A 330 -10.85 4.98 13.06
CA ARG A 330 -12.11 4.21 13.06
C ARG A 330 -13.20 5.01 13.77
N GLY A 331 -14.40 5.04 13.20
CA GLY A 331 -15.50 5.88 13.68
C GLY A 331 -15.38 7.36 13.25
N THR A 332 -14.58 7.64 12.23
CA THR A 332 -14.50 8.92 11.50
C THR A 332 -14.62 8.68 10.01
N ASP A 333 -14.54 9.74 9.21
CA ASP A 333 -14.47 9.64 7.75
C ASP A 333 -13.06 9.29 7.21
N MET A 334 -12.07 9.12 8.13
CA MET A 334 -10.66 8.93 7.82
C MET A 334 -10.06 7.64 8.44
N PRO A 335 -10.75 6.47 8.39
CA PRO A 335 -10.20 5.25 8.97
C PRO A 335 -8.95 4.82 8.22
N PHE A 336 -7.88 4.50 8.98
CA PHE A 336 -6.54 4.16 8.45
C PHE A 336 -5.86 5.26 7.62
N GLU A 337 -6.24 6.51 7.83
CA GLU A 337 -5.59 7.68 7.22
C GLU A 337 -5.05 8.65 8.28
N VAL A 338 -5.37 8.42 9.52
CA VAL A 338 -4.96 9.23 10.68
C VAL A 338 -4.63 8.34 11.87
N TYR A 339 -3.85 8.86 12.81
CA TYR A 339 -3.75 8.27 14.14
C TYR A 339 -3.70 9.35 15.21
N GLY A 340 -4.17 9.04 16.41
CA GLY A 340 -4.18 10.00 17.50
C GLY A 340 -4.73 9.44 18.81
N HIS A 341 -4.53 10.20 19.88
CA HIS A 341 -4.96 9.82 21.23
C HIS A 341 -5.35 11.04 22.06
N PRO A 342 -6.33 10.95 23.01
CA PRO A 342 -6.73 12.08 23.85
C PRO A 342 -5.63 12.66 24.75
N LYS A 343 -4.57 11.88 25.01
CA LYS A 343 -3.44 12.28 25.86
C LYS A 343 -2.18 12.63 25.07
N PHE A 344 -2.25 12.69 23.74
CA PHE A 344 -1.16 13.27 22.97
C PHE A 344 -1.06 14.77 23.24
N PRO A 345 0.10 15.38 23.06
CA PRO A 345 0.21 16.84 23.07
C PRO A 345 -0.79 17.49 22.12
N GLU A 346 -1.31 18.66 22.50
CA GLU A 346 -2.21 19.43 21.64
C GLU A 346 -1.53 19.71 20.28
N SER A 347 -2.30 19.51 19.21
CA SER A 347 -1.86 19.73 17.83
C SER A 347 -2.98 20.36 17.02
N ASP A 348 -2.63 20.95 15.88
CA ASP A 348 -3.59 21.58 14.96
C ASP A 348 -4.57 20.54 14.38
N PHE A 349 -4.12 19.29 14.23
CA PHE A 349 -4.98 18.21 13.75
C PHE A 349 -5.62 17.46 14.90
N GLN A 350 -6.95 17.39 14.88
CA GLN A 350 -7.76 16.73 15.90
C GLN A 350 -8.97 16.05 15.28
N PHE A 351 -9.43 14.98 15.93
CA PHE A 351 -10.63 14.27 15.53
C PHE A 351 -11.32 13.60 16.74
N THR A 352 -12.60 13.31 16.60
CA THR A 352 -13.39 12.63 17.64
C THR A 352 -14.07 11.40 17.04
N PRO A 353 -13.63 10.17 17.40
CA PRO A 353 -14.30 8.94 16.97
C PRO A 353 -15.74 8.86 17.45
N LYS A 354 -16.66 8.42 16.57
CA LYS A 354 -18.09 8.19 16.88
C LYS A 354 -18.53 6.86 16.28
N PRO A 355 -19.48 6.15 16.90
CA PRO A 355 -20.07 4.96 16.29
C PRO A 355 -20.59 5.24 14.88
N GLY A 356 -20.30 4.31 13.95
CA GLY A 356 -20.70 4.45 12.56
C GLY A 356 -20.47 3.17 11.77
N VAL A 357 -20.69 3.23 10.46
CA VAL A 357 -20.44 2.13 9.54
C VAL A 357 -18.95 1.73 9.60
N GLY A 358 -18.68 0.43 9.76
CA GLY A 358 -17.33 -0.12 9.91
C GLY A 358 -16.77 -0.08 11.34
N SER A 359 -17.41 0.64 12.28
CA SER A 359 -16.98 0.64 13.70
C SER A 359 -18.12 1.04 14.62
N LYS A 360 -18.78 0.06 15.25
CA LYS A 360 -19.87 0.29 16.22
C LYS A 360 -19.35 0.78 17.58
N LYS A 361 -18.10 0.50 17.92
CA LYS A 361 -17.40 0.90 19.15
C LYS A 361 -15.96 1.28 18.83
N PRO A 362 -15.72 2.47 18.26
CA PRO A 362 -14.36 2.88 17.91
C PRO A 362 -13.50 3.13 19.15
N PRO A 363 -12.19 2.88 19.09
CA PRO A 363 -11.27 3.29 20.14
C PRO A 363 -11.38 4.80 20.41
N ASN A 364 -11.36 5.20 21.69
CA ASN A 364 -11.52 6.58 22.15
C ASN A 364 -12.84 7.25 21.73
N GLU A 365 -13.93 6.47 21.64
CA GLU A 365 -15.28 6.97 21.33
C GLU A 365 -15.63 8.23 22.15
N GLY A 366 -16.11 9.27 21.47
CA GLY A 366 -16.56 10.54 22.06
C GLY A 366 -15.46 11.41 22.66
N LYS A 367 -14.20 11.00 22.62
CA LYS A 367 -13.07 11.78 23.14
C LYS A 367 -12.37 12.53 22.02
N LEU A 368 -11.98 13.77 22.27
CA LEU A 368 -11.13 14.54 21.38
C LEU A 368 -9.74 13.90 21.37
N CYS A 369 -9.25 13.50 20.20
CA CYS A 369 -7.93 12.97 19.98
C CYS A 369 -7.09 14.01 19.24
N TYR A 370 -5.89 14.25 19.73
CA TYR A 370 -4.83 14.98 19.02
C TYR A 370 -3.97 13.97 18.25
N GLY A 371 -3.50 14.31 17.06
CA GLY A 371 -2.80 13.32 16.26
C GLY A 371 -2.22 13.83 14.95
N VAL A 372 -2.12 12.94 14.00
CA VAL A 372 -1.47 13.17 12.70
C VAL A 372 -2.46 12.85 11.57
N ASP A 373 -2.60 13.76 10.62
CA ASP A 373 -3.29 13.54 9.34
C ASP A 373 -2.27 13.04 8.30
N LEU A 374 -2.29 11.74 8.03
CA LEU A 374 -1.38 11.12 7.07
C LEU A 374 -1.75 11.42 5.60
N LYS A 375 -2.94 11.97 5.34
CA LYS A 375 -3.33 12.41 3.98
C LYS A 375 -2.42 13.50 3.45
N LEU A 376 -1.81 14.28 4.33
CA LEU A 376 -0.84 15.32 3.96
C LEU A 376 0.42 14.74 3.30
N LEU A 377 0.71 13.46 3.49
CA LEU A 377 1.82 12.76 2.83
C LEU A 377 1.53 12.43 1.34
N GLY A 378 0.27 12.56 0.91
CA GLY A 378 -0.16 12.08 -0.41
C GLY A 378 -0.13 10.54 -0.50
N LEU A 379 0.02 10.00 -1.71
CA LEU A 379 0.25 8.57 -1.94
C LEU A 379 1.76 8.29 -1.95
N PRO A 380 2.35 7.88 -0.83
CA PRO A 380 3.77 7.56 -0.79
C PRO A 380 4.00 6.20 -1.46
N GLU A 381 5.12 6.06 -2.14
CA GLU A 381 5.65 4.76 -2.54
C GLU A 381 6.33 4.13 -1.33
N LEU A 382 5.53 3.46 -0.47
CA LEU A 382 6.06 2.76 0.70
C LEU A 382 6.81 1.51 0.24
N THR A 383 8.08 1.41 0.61
CA THR A 383 8.93 0.24 0.34
C THR A 383 9.13 -0.64 1.58
N GLN A 384 8.56 -0.22 2.70
CA GLN A 384 8.64 -0.88 4.01
C GLN A 384 7.53 -0.39 4.94
N LEU A 385 7.28 -1.10 6.04
CA LEU A 385 6.42 -0.64 7.13
C LEU A 385 7.01 0.65 7.73
N ASN A 386 6.18 1.62 8.03
CA ASN A 386 6.64 2.83 8.70
C ASN A 386 6.58 2.65 10.22
N LEU A 387 7.68 2.22 10.83
CA LEU A 387 7.74 2.01 12.27
C LEU A 387 7.81 3.31 13.06
N ASP A 388 8.24 4.42 12.44
CA ASP A 388 8.31 5.72 13.11
C ASP A 388 6.96 6.12 13.68
N TRP A 389 5.86 5.83 12.96
CA TRP A 389 4.52 6.20 13.44
C TRP A 389 4.18 5.54 14.78
N ILE A 390 4.53 4.27 14.97
CA ILE A 390 4.22 3.56 16.22
C ILE A 390 5.21 3.92 17.33
N ILE A 391 6.48 4.14 17.00
CA ILE A 391 7.52 4.57 17.93
C ILE A 391 7.23 5.99 18.42
N GLU A 392 6.90 6.90 17.50
CA GLU A 392 6.51 8.27 17.81
C GLU A 392 5.25 8.32 18.68
N ALA A 393 4.20 7.59 18.30
CA ALA A 393 2.96 7.53 19.06
C ALA A 393 3.20 7.03 20.50
N LYS A 394 4.08 6.02 20.69
CA LYS A 394 4.47 5.57 22.04
C LYS A 394 5.21 6.66 22.80
N SER A 395 6.08 7.41 22.13
CA SER A 395 6.81 8.53 22.73
C SER A 395 5.87 9.67 23.14
N LEU A 396 4.97 10.07 22.26
CA LEU A 396 3.98 11.13 22.51
C LEU A 396 3.04 10.79 23.66
N LEU A 397 2.66 9.51 23.82
CA LEU A 397 1.81 9.07 24.92
C LEU A 397 2.54 9.12 26.27
N GLY A 398 3.86 8.99 26.28
CA GLY A 398 4.70 8.95 27.46
C GLY A 398 4.64 7.64 28.24
N ASP A 399 5.65 7.41 29.09
CA ASP A 399 5.82 6.13 29.80
C ASP A 399 4.83 5.94 30.96
N SER A 400 4.20 7.00 31.45
CA SER A 400 3.17 6.95 32.52
C SER A 400 1.80 6.44 32.05
N ASN A 401 1.59 6.31 30.75
CA ASN A 401 0.33 5.88 30.17
C ASN A 401 0.45 4.50 29.53
N VAL A 402 -0.65 3.75 29.55
CA VAL A 402 -0.74 2.45 28.89
C VAL A 402 -0.78 2.68 27.37
N PHE A 403 0.20 2.16 26.65
CA PHE A 403 0.24 2.17 25.19
C PHE A 403 -0.37 0.88 24.62
N PHE A 404 0.16 -0.28 25.01
CA PHE A 404 -0.38 -1.58 24.62
C PHE A 404 -1.46 -2.01 25.63
N ASP A 405 -2.73 -1.79 25.33
CA ASP A 405 -3.86 -2.25 26.13
C ASP A 405 -4.29 -3.69 25.81
N GLN A 406 -3.92 -4.16 24.60
CA GLN A 406 -4.17 -5.52 24.13
C GLN A 406 -2.86 -6.18 23.63
N PRO A 407 -1.86 -6.39 24.52
CA PRO A 407 -0.52 -6.84 24.12
C PRO A 407 -0.54 -8.17 23.35
N SER A 408 -1.38 -9.13 23.76
CA SER A 408 -1.51 -10.41 23.04
C SER A 408 -2.14 -10.26 21.66
N PHE A 409 -2.97 -9.24 21.44
CA PHE A 409 -3.53 -8.96 20.12
C PHE A 409 -2.48 -8.29 19.23
N PHE A 410 -1.73 -7.34 19.78
CA PHE A 410 -0.58 -6.76 19.09
C PHE A 410 0.42 -7.83 18.63
N ASP A 411 0.80 -8.75 19.54
CA ASP A 411 1.73 -9.82 19.24
C ASP A 411 1.21 -10.75 18.12
N ARG A 412 -0.11 -10.99 18.05
CA ARG A 412 -0.72 -11.74 16.95
C ARG A 412 -0.68 -10.97 15.63
N LEU A 413 -0.92 -9.65 15.65
CA LEU A 413 -0.80 -8.79 14.45
C LEU A 413 0.66 -8.75 13.98
N ALA A 414 1.60 -8.49 14.88
CA ALA A 414 3.02 -8.49 14.59
C ALA A 414 3.54 -9.88 14.18
N GLY A 415 2.93 -10.96 14.69
CA GLY A 415 3.38 -12.33 14.50
C GLY A 415 4.52 -12.75 15.42
N THR A 416 4.88 -11.88 16.35
CA THR A 416 5.95 -12.08 17.36
C THR A 416 5.72 -11.12 18.54
N SER A 417 6.16 -11.49 19.74
CA SER A 417 6.21 -10.56 20.90
C SER A 417 7.39 -9.59 20.83
N LYS A 418 8.43 -9.94 20.06
CA LYS A 418 9.69 -9.18 20.00
C LYS A 418 9.48 -7.72 19.59
N LEU A 419 8.62 -7.46 18.59
CA LEU A 419 8.39 -6.10 18.13
C LEU A 419 7.83 -5.20 19.25
N ARG A 420 6.87 -5.70 20.02
CA ARG A 420 6.32 -4.98 21.19
C ARG A 420 7.38 -4.73 22.25
N GLU A 421 8.17 -5.74 22.59
CA GLU A 421 9.26 -5.65 23.56
C GLU A 421 10.33 -4.64 23.12
N GLN A 422 10.72 -4.66 21.84
CA GLN A 422 11.67 -3.73 21.25
C GLN A 422 11.16 -2.28 21.32
N ILE A 423 9.89 -2.04 20.97
CA ILE A 423 9.26 -0.70 21.09
C ILE A 423 9.25 -0.24 22.55
N MET A 424 8.90 -1.12 23.51
CA MET A 424 8.89 -0.78 24.93
C MET A 424 10.29 -0.47 25.47
N ASN A 425 11.31 -1.17 24.97
CA ASN A 425 12.70 -0.98 25.34
C ASN A 425 13.37 0.19 24.59
N LYS A 426 12.63 0.91 23.74
CA LYS A 426 13.14 2.02 22.90
C LYS A 426 14.33 1.57 22.03
N THR A 427 14.26 0.35 21.51
CA THR A 427 15.26 -0.20 20.58
C THR A 427 15.25 0.65 19.30
N PRO A 428 16.41 1.05 18.76
CA PRO A 428 16.49 1.77 17.49
C PRO A 428 15.82 1.02 16.36
N GLU A 429 15.15 1.76 15.44
CA GLU A 429 14.41 1.17 14.31
C GLU A 429 15.30 0.23 13.47
N GLU A 430 16.54 0.61 13.22
CA GLU A 430 17.49 -0.19 12.46
C GLU A 430 17.72 -1.58 13.09
N GLU A 431 17.87 -1.65 14.41
CA GLU A 431 18.01 -2.91 15.13
C GLU A 431 16.72 -3.73 15.10
N ILE A 432 15.57 -3.06 15.19
CA ILE A 432 14.26 -3.72 15.05
C ILE A 432 14.19 -4.39 13.67
N ARG A 433 14.53 -3.70 12.59
CA ARG A 433 14.50 -4.22 11.22
C ARG A 433 15.47 -5.39 11.02
N LEU A 434 16.69 -5.28 11.53
CA LEU A 434 17.68 -6.36 11.49
C LEU A 434 17.15 -7.65 12.14
N SER A 435 16.29 -7.54 13.16
CA SER A 435 15.78 -8.70 13.91
C SER A 435 14.90 -9.66 13.07
N TRP A 436 14.34 -9.21 11.94
CA TRP A 436 13.51 -10.06 11.06
C TRP A 436 14.09 -10.27 9.66
N GLU A 437 15.24 -9.68 9.33
CA GLU A 437 15.84 -9.76 7.99
C GLU A 437 16.09 -11.21 7.54
N GLU A 438 16.64 -12.06 8.42
CA GLU A 438 16.87 -13.47 8.14
C GLU A 438 15.56 -14.20 7.77
N GLY A 439 14.48 -13.90 8.51
CA GLY A 439 13.15 -14.45 8.27
C GLY A 439 12.61 -14.03 6.89
N ILE A 440 12.76 -12.75 6.54
CA ILE A 440 12.37 -12.22 5.24
C ILE A 440 13.16 -12.91 4.11
N GLU A 441 14.46 -13.09 4.25
CA GLU A 441 15.28 -13.74 3.23
C GLU A 441 14.91 -15.23 3.06
N LYS A 442 14.59 -15.93 4.14
CA LYS A 442 14.03 -17.30 4.06
C LYS A 442 12.70 -17.30 3.32
N PHE A 443 11.80 -16.39 3.66
CA PHE A 443 10.50 -16.26 2.99
C PHE A 443 10.65 -15.92 1.50
N LYS A 444 11.51 -14.98 1.12
CA LYS A 444 11.77 -14.63 -0.29
C LYS A 444 12.18 -15.85 -1.13
N ARG A 445 12.95 -16.79 -0.56
CA ARG A 445 13.33 -18.05 -1.26
C ARG A 445 12.13 -18.96 -1.48
N ILE A 446 11.23 -19.08 -0.49
CA ILE A 446 9.99 -19.85 -0.61
C ILE A 446 9.08 -19.19 -1.65
N ARG A 447 8.81 -17.90 -1.48
CA ARG A 447 7.94 -17.07 -2.33
C ARG A 447 8.27 -17.23 -3.82
N ARG A 448 9.56 -17.15 -4.17
CA ARG A 448 10.04 -17.18 -5.58
C ARG A 448 9.56 -18.39 -6.37
N LYS A 449 9.32 -19.53 -5.71
CA LYS A 449 8.85 -20.77 -6.36
C LYS A 449 7.39 -20.66 -6.81
N HIS A 450 6.62 -19.72 -6.28
CA HIS A 450 5.17 -19.65 -6.44
C HIS A 450 4.71 -18.46 -7.27
N LEU A 451 5.63 -17.57 -7.64
CA LEU A 451 5.32 -16.38 -8.43
C LEU A 451 4.77 -16.72 -9.81
N LEU A 452 3.84 -15.90 -10.27
CA LEU A 452 3.25 -15.90 -11.61
C LEU A 452 3.69 -14.66 -12.40
N TYR A 453 4.23 -13.67 -11.70
CA TYR A 453 4.58 -12.35 -12.26
C TYR A 453 5.97 -11.93 -11.82
N ASP A 454 6.56 -10.99 -12.62
CA ASP A 454 7.86 -10.38 -12.35
C ASP A 454 7.80 -9.23 -11.34
#